data_93d36f4e04d5e2b32f450e04261fbe7c
#
_entry.id   93d36f4e04d5e2b32f450e04261fbe7c
#
_cell.length_a   1.000
_cell.length_b   1.000
_cell.length_c   1.000
_cell.angle_alpha   90.00
_cell.angle_beta   90.00
_cell.angle_gamma   90.00
#
_symmetry.space_group_name_H-M   'P 1'
#
loop_
_entity.id
_entity.type
_entity.pdbx_description
1 polymer ?
#
loop_
_entity_poly.entity_id
_entity_poly.type
_entity_poly.pdbx_seq_one_letter_code
_entity_poly.pdbx_strand_id
1 'polypeptide(L)'
;MGVGLFHNLSIHWYAFMHNAKFKAKVHRIVFDTDTRLGRLFDFVLISFILLSVIIVMLESGCWLPLSWRPFMHLLEWIFTAFFTLEYFMRLYCAQQAREYAFSFFGIIDFLSTFPSYLAFVFPAAHGLLVMRMFRLLRVFRIFKLFDYMAEGHILLQSLRDSMHKVVVFFMFAVVMVVSIGTIMFMVEHGKNGDNFNSIPNSIYWATVTMTTVGYGDIAPVTTLGRFLAGVVMLIGYTVLAVPTGILRFLWLIWSESVKV
;
A
#
# COMPACT_ATOMS: atom_id res chain seq x y z
N MET A 1 -14.76 43.62 -22.81
CA MET A 1 -14.47 42.71 -23.93
C MET A 1 -13.96 41.32 -23.52
N GLY A 2 -13.74 41.05 -22.26
CA GLY A 2 -13.15 39.76 -21.75
C GLY A 2 -14.16 38.65 -21.40
N VAL A 3 -15.42 38.94 -21.20
CA VAL A 3 -16.42 37.95 -20.71
C VAL A 3 -16.89 37.01 -21.81
N GLY A 4 -16.91 37.45 -23.06
CA GLY A 4 -17.33 36.61 -24.18
C GLY A 4 -16.34 35.52 -24.60
N LEU A 5 -15.04 35.72 -24.35
CA LEU A 5 -14.01 34.72 -24.69
C LEU A 5 -14.05 33.51 -23.73
N PHE A 6 -14.27 33.75 -22.45
CA PHE A 6 -14.40 32.67 -21.44
C PHE A 6 -15.70 31.87 -21.61
N HIS A 7 -16.78 32.52 -22.05
CA HIS A 7 -18.04 31.83 -22.30
C HIS A 7 -17.97 30.92 -23.54
N ASN A 8 -17.32 31.38 -24.60
CA ASN A 8 -17.08 30.56 -25.81
C ASN A 8 -16.11 29.42 -25.58
N LEU A 9 -15.06 29.62 -24.80
CA LEU A 9 -14.13 28.56 -24.39
C LEU A 9 -14.84 27.49 -23.53
N SER A 10 -15.71 27.87 -22.61
CA SER A 10 -16.44 26.91 -21.77
C SER A 10 -17.43 26.07 -22.59
N ILE A 11 -18.12 26.64 -23.58
CA ILE A 11 -19.06 25.92 -24.44
C ILE A 11 -18.30 24.95 -25.39
N HIS A 12 -17.16 25.37 -25.94
CA HIS A 12 -16.31 24.49 -26.74
C HIS A 12 -15.68 23.36 -25.95
N TRP A 13 -15.28 23.63 -24.70
CA TRP A 13 -14.81 22.61 -23.74
C TRP A 13 -15.92 21.61 -23.39
N TYR A 14 -17.14 22.09 -23.17
CA TYR A 14 -18.31 21.25 -22.87
C TYR A 14 -18.69 20.35 -24.05
N ALA A 15 -18.70 20.91 -25.27
CA ALA A 15 -18.97 20.16 -26.49
C ALA A 15 -17.86 19.14 -26.83
N PHE A 16 -16.59 19.49 -26.58
CA PHE A 16 -15.44 18.59 -26.75
C PHE A 16 -15.43 17.45 -25.74
N MET A 17 -15.78 17.71 -24.50
CA MET A 17 -15.86 16.72 -23.42
C MET A 17 -17.07 15.77 -23.56
N HIS A 18 -18.15 16.22 -24.19
CA HIS A 18 -19.34 15.39 -24.40
C HIS A 18 -19.27 14.53 -25.68
N ASN A 19 -18.19 14.64 -26.46
CA ASN A 19 -18.03 13.84 -27.65
C ASN A 19 -17.74 12.37 -27.29
N ALA A 20 -18.72 11.50 -27.49
CA ALA A 20 -18.63 10.06 -27.20
C ALA A 20 -17.40 9.39 -27.84
N LYS A 21 -16.96 9.86 -29.01
CA LYS A 21 -15.76 9.38 -29.71
C LYS A 21 -14.47 9.75 -28.95
N PHE A 22 -14.42 10.96 -28.37
CA PHE A 22 -13.27 11.38 -27.56
C PHE A 22 -13.19 10.60 -26.25
N LYS A 23 -14.32 10.44 -25.56
CA LYS A 23 -14.42 9.63 -24.34
C LYS A 23 -13.96 8.19 -24.61
N ALA A 24 -14.42 7.57 -25.72
CA ALA A 24 -14.01 6.23 -26.10
C ALA A 24 -12.50 6.14 -26.43
N LYS A 25 -11.92 7.17 -27.06
CA LYS A 25 -10.48 7.20 -27.34
C LYS A 25 -9.63 7.35 -26.07
N VAL A 26 -10.05 8.22 -25.15
CA VAL A 26 -9.36 8.40 -23.86
C VAL A 26 -9.51 7.14 -23.01
N HIS A 27 -10.70 6.54 -22.97
CA HIS A 27 -10.93 5.27 -22.28
C HIS A 27 -9.97 4.19 -22.79
N ARG A 28 -9.82 4.05 -24.10
CA ARG A 28 -8.91 3.08 -24.72
C ARG A 28 -7.43 3.33 -24.39
N ILE A 29 -7.01 4.58 -24.19
CA ILE A 29 -5.62 4.92 -23.83
C ILE A 29 -5.36 4.67 -22.34
N VAL A 30 -6.36 4.95 -21.48
CA VAL A 30 -6.21 4.92 -20.01
C VAL A 30 -6.48 3.54 -19.43
N PHE A 31 -7.36 2.73 -20.06
CA PHE A 31 -7.78 1.43 -19.51
C PHE A 31 -7.35 0.23 -20.37
N ASP A 32 -7.06 0.43 -21.68
CA ASP A 32 -6.66 -0.68 -22.55
C ASP A 32 -5.14 -0.66 -22.79
N THR A 33 -4.45 -1.68 -22.32
CA THR A 33 -2.99 -1.87 -22.50
C THR A 33 -2.62 -2.39 -23.89
N ASP A 34 -3.60 -2.75 -24.74
CA ASP A 34 -3.37 -3.38 -26.04
C ASP A 34 -2.82 -2.42 -27.11
N THR A 35 -3.00 -1.11 -26.92
CA THR A 35 -2.54 -0.11 -27.89
C THR A 35 -1.10 0.33 -27.61
N ARG A 36 -0.36 0.74 -28.68
CA ARG A 36 0.99 1.30 -28.51
C ARG A 36 0.98 2.55 -27.63
N LEU A 37 -0.07 3.37 -27.74
CA LEU A 37 -0.23 4.59 -26.95
C LEU A 37 -0.58 4.27 -25.48
N GLY A 38 -1.42 3.25 -25.22
CA GLY A 38 -1.72 2.80 -23.87
C GLY A 38 -0.46 2.30 -23.16
N ARG A 39 0.32 1.43 -23.82
CA ARG A 39 1.59 0.94 -23.26
C ARG A 39 2.60 2.06 -22.97
N LEU A 40 2.68 3.06 -23.84
CA LEU A 40 3.52 4.24 -23.60
C LEU A 40 3.02 5.05 -22.40
N PHE A 41 1.71 5.24 -22.30
CA PHE A 41 1.07 5.93 -21.18
C PHE A 41 1.37 5.22 -19.86
N ASP A 42 1.18 3.89 -19.81
CA ASP A 42 1.48 3.06 -18.62
C ASP A 42 2.97 3.14 -18.24
N PHE A 43 3.87 3.04 -19.23
CA PHE A 43 5.31 3.16 -18.99
C PHE A 43 5.68 4.53 -18.40
N VAL A 44 5.16 5.60 -18.96
CA VAL A 44 5.39 6.97 -18.47
C VAL A 44 4.85 7.09 -17.03
N LEU A 45 3.64 6.58 -16.78
CA LEU A 45 2.98 6.68 -15.50
C LEU A 45 3.72 5.87 -14.42
N ILE A 46 4.13 4.63 -14.72
CA ILE A 46 4.97 3.80 -13.84
C ILE A 46 6.29 4.53 -13.53
N SER A 47 6.94 5.11 -14.55
CA SER A 47 8.18 5.87 -14.36
C SER A 47 7.98 7.08 -13.45
N PHE A 48 6.87 7.81 -13.60
CA PHE A 48 6.52 8.95 -12.74
C PHE A 48 6.22 8.52 -11.31
N ILE A 49 5.52 7.39 -11.11
CA ILE A 49 5.28 6.82 -9.78
C ILE A 49 6.60 6.50 -9.09
N LEU A 50 7.46 5.71 -9.72
CA LEU A 50 8.75 5.32 -9.16
C LEU A 50 9.62 6.53 -8.85
N LEU A 51 9.73 7.47 -9.79
CA LEU A 51 10.53 8.68 -9.61
C LEU A 51 9.98 9.55 -8.46
N SER A 52 8.66 9.69 -8.35
CA SER A 52 8.03 10.43 -7.25
C SER A 52 8.29 9.78 -5.88
N VAL A 53 8.28 8.46 -5.79
CA VAL A 53 8.60 7.72 -4.56
C VAL A 53 10.07 7.90 -4.19
N ILE A 54 10.98 7.80 -5.16
CA ILE A 54 12.42 8.04 -4.94
C ILE A 54 12.64 9.46 -4.39
N ILE A 55 11.98 10.46 -4.95
CA ILE A 55 12.08 11.85 -4.46
C ILE A 55 11.60 11.99 -3.02
N VAL A 56 10.47 11.37 -2.65
CA VAL A 56 9.99 11.35 -1.27
C VAL A 56 11.00 10.69 -0.33
N MET A 57 11.62 9.59 -0.76
CA MET A 57 12.68 8.92 0.02
C MET A 57 13.91 9.81 0.19
N LEU A 58 14.35 10.48 -0.86
CA LEU A 58 15.48 11.42 -0.80
C LEU A 58 15.17 12.65 0.06
N GLU A 59 13.94 13.16 0.03
CA GLU A 59 13.50 14.29 0.86
C GLU A 59 13.39 13.91 2.34
N SER A 60 13.04 12.66 2.66
CA SER A 60 12.93 12.17 4.04
C SER A 60 14.28 12.04 4.74
N GLY A 61 15.35 11.79 3.98
CA GLY A 61 16.73 11.74 4.48
C GLY A 61 17.37 13.12 4.50
N CYS A 62 18.27 13.37 5.47
CA CYS A 62 19.07 14.60 5.53
C CYS A 62 20.21 14.65 4.49
N TRP A 63 20.09 13.90 3.40
CA TRP A 63 21.15 13.68 2.40
C TRP A 63 21.28 14.84 1.39
N LEU A 64 20.20 15.61 1.18
CA LEU A 64 20.17 16.65 0.15
C LEU A 64 20.57 18.02 0.70
N PRO A 65 21.46 18.76 0.01
CA PRO A 65 21.77 20.14 0.34
C PRO A 65 20.51 21.03 0.32
N LEU A 66 20.46 22.03 1.19
CA LEU A 66 19.32 22.97 1.26
C LEU A 66 19.02 23.65 -0.08
N SER A 67 20.04 23.83 -0.92
CA SER A 67 19.93 24.44 -2.25
C SER A 67 19.03 23.64 -3.22
N TRP A 68 18.85 22.36 -3.00
CA TRP A 68 18.04 21.50 -3.88
C TRP A 68 16.54 21.47 -3.50
N ARG A 69 16.18 21.98 -2.34
CA ARG A 69 14.77 22.01 -1.87
C ARG A 69 13.81 22.68 -2.84
N PRO A 70 14.11 23.87 -3.44
CA PRO A 70 13.18 24.48 -4.39
C PRO A 70 12.94 23.62 -5.63
N PHE A 71 14.00 22.94 -6.11
CA PHE A 71 13.88 22.04 -7.26
C PHE A 71 13.03 20.79 -6.93
N MET A 72 13.20 20.20 -5.74
CA MET A 72 12.37 19.08 -5.29
C MET A 72 10.90 19.48 -5.17
N HIS A 73 10.61 20.66 -4.62
CA HIS A 73 9.25 21.19 -4.57
C HIS A 73 8.64 21.39 -5.96
N LEU A 74 9.41 21.88 -6.93
CA LEU A 74 8.93 22.02 -8.30
C LEU A 74 8.58 20.67 -8.92
N LEU A 75 9.47 19.69 -8.79
CA LEU A 75 9.22 18.32 -9.28
C LEU A 75 7.97 17.71 -8.63
N GLU A 76 7.80 17.93 -7.34
CA GLU A 76 6.64 17.47 -6.61
C GLU A 76 5.34 18.05 -7.16
N TRP A 77 5.29 19.34 -7.46
CA TRP A 77 4.14 19.97 -8.07
C TRP A 77 3.85 19.43 -9.47
N ILE A 78 4.90 19.15 -10.26
CA ILE A 78 4.77 18.50 -11.57
C ILE A 78 4.11 17.12 -11.43
N PHE A 79 4.59 16.29 -10.51
CA PHE A 79 3.99 14.98 -10.25
C PHE A 79 2.55 15.09 -9.74
N THR A 80 2.30 16.01 -8.81
CA THR A 80 0.95 16.20 -8.26
C THR A 80 -0.02 16.63 -9.36
N ALA A 81 0.36 17.57 -10.23
CA ALA A 81 -0.45 17.99 -11.36
C ALA A 81 -0.71 16.85 -12.35
N PHE A 82 0.32 16.05 -12.65
CA PHE A 82 0.20 14.90 -13.54
C PHE A 82 -0.76 13.84 -12.97
N PHE A 83 -0.60 13.43 -11.72
CA PHE A 83 -1.49 12.47 -11.08
C PHE A 83 -2.90 12.99 -10.87
N THR A 84 -3.06 14.28 -10.65
CA THR A 84 -4.38 14.91 -10.59
C THR A 84 -5.08 14.84 -11.95
N LEU A 85 -4.37 15.18 -13.03
CA LEU A 85 -4.90 15.07 -14.39
C LEU A 85 -5.30 13.62 -14.72
N GLU A 86 -4.46 12.67 -14.36
CA GLU A 86 -4.72 11.24 -14.55
C GLU A 86 -5.97 10.79 -13.75
N TYR A 87 -6.10 11.17 -12.48
CA TYR A 87 -7.27 10.85 -11.68
C TYR A 87 -8.56 11.41 -12.28
N PHE A 88 -8.54 12.68 -12.73
CA PHE A 88 -9.70 13.27 -13.39
C PHE A 88 -10.02 12.60 -14.73
N MET A 89 -9.03 12.20 -15.51
CA MET A 89 -9.25 11.44 -16.75
C MET A 89 -9.91 10.08 -16.46
N ARG A 90 -9.46 9.37 -15.44
CA ARG A 90 -10.05 8.09 -15.02
C ARG A 90 -11.50 8.29 -14.55
N LEU A 91 -11.73 9.28 -13.71
CA LEU A 91 -13.06 9.60 -13.20
C LEU A 91 -14.04 9.98 -14.33
N TYR A 92 -13.56 10.73 -15.32
CA TYR A 92 -14.34 11.09 -16.51
C TYR A 92 -14.65 9.87 -17.40
N CYS A 93 -13.69 8.96 -17.57
CA CYS A 93 -13.85 7.78 -18.40
C CYS A 93 -14.64 6.65 -17.75
N ALA A 94 -14.71 6.61 -16.42
CA ALA A 94 -15.47 5.61 -15.67
C ALA A 94 -16.95 5.61 -16.08
N GLN A 95 -17.57 4.44 -16.13
CA GLN A 95 -19.01 4.31 -16.42
C GLN A 95 -19.86 4.97 -15.34
N GLN A 96 -19.47 4.77 -14.09
CA GLN A 96 -20.05 5.42 -12.93
C GLN A 96 -18.93 6.06 -12.10
N ALA A 97 -18.78 7.38 -12.21
CA ALA A 97 -17.73 8.14 -11.54
C ALA A 97 -17.73 7.94 -10.01
N ARG A 98 -18.93 7.80 -9.41
CA ARG A 98 -19.08 7.56 -7.97
C ARG A 98 -18.56 6.17 -7.56
N GLU A 99 -18.85 5.14 -8.31
CA GLU A 99 -18.35 3.79 -8.02
C GLU A 99 -16.82 3.71 -8.13
N TYR A 100 -16.26 4.37 -9.15
CA TYR A 100 -14.81 4.48 -9.27
C TYR A 100 -14.19 5.24 -8.11
N ALA A 101 -14.73 6.40 -7.73
CA ALA A 101 -14.18 7.23 -6.67
C ALA A 101 -14.11 6.50 -5.30
N PHE A 102 -15.07 5.62 -5.02
CA PHE A 102 -15.10 4.79 -3.81
C PHE A 102 -14.51 3.38 -3.99
N SER A 103 -14.00 3.05 -5.17
CA SER A 103 -13.26 1.82 -5.40
C SER A 103 -11.89 1.88 -4.72
N PHE A 104 -11.27 0.71 -4.52
CA PHE A 104 -9.92 0.62 -3.97
C PHE A 104 -8.92 1.50 -4.75
N PHE A 105 -8.94 1.44 -6.07
CA PHE A 105 -8.05 2.22 -6.93
C PHE A 105 -8.37 3.72 -6.91
N GLY A 106 -9.64 4.09 -6.95
CA GLY A 106 -10.05 5.50 -6.85
C GLY A 106 -9.65 6.15 -5.53
N ILE A 107 -9.71 5.41 -4.42
CA ILE A 107 -9.24 5.88 -3.11
C ILE A 107 -7.71 6.05 -3.12
N ILE A 108 -6.96 5.12 -3.71
CA ILE A 108 -5.50 5.24 -3.84
C ILE A 108 -5.14 6.46 -4.69
N ASP A 109 -5.81 6.68 -5.81
CA ASP A 109 -5.60 7.83 -6.67
C ASP A 109 -5.85 9.15 -5.93
N PHE A 110 -6.93 9.23 -5.18
CA PHE A 110 -7.23 10.38 -4.33
C PHE A 110 -6.16 10.60 -3.26
N LEU A 111 -5.81 9.56 -2.49
CA LEU A 111 -4.80 9.63 -1.42
C LEU A 111 -3.41 9.99 -1.95
N SER A 112 -3.10 9.67 -3.20
CA SER A 112 -1.80 10.02 -3.80
C SER A 112 -1.66 11.50 -4.14
N THR A 113 -2.76 12.25 -4.28
CA THR A 113 -2.77 13.67 -4.64
C THR A 113 -3.21 14.58 -3.48
N PHE A 114 -4.18 14.15 -2.68
CA PHE A 114 -4.80 14.91 -1.60
C PHE A 114 -3.79 15.53 -0.61
N PRO A 115 -2.74 14.82 -0.11
CA PRO A 115 -1.81 15.37 0.85
C PRO A 115 -1.07 16.61 0.35
N SER A 116 -0.76 16.69 -0.96
CA SER A 116 -0.08 17.84 -1.56
C SER A 116 -0.96 19.08 -1.55
N TYR A 117 -2.25 18.93 -1.82
CA TYR A 117 -3.21 20.03 -1.76
C TYR A 117 -3.48 20.49 -0.33
N LEU A 118 -3.57 19.54 0.62
CA LEU A 118 -3.76 19.87 2.02
C LEU A 118 -2.60 20.71 2.56
N ALA A 119 -1.36 20.37 2.21
CA ALA A 119 -0.17 21.14 2.57
C ALA A 119 -0.18 22.56 1.96
N PHE A 120 -0.81 22.76 0.80
CA PHE A 120 -0.95 24.07 0.16
C PHE A 120 -2.02 24.94 0.83
N VAL A 121 -3.17 24.35 1.19
CA VAL A 121 -4.32 25.09 1.79
C VAL A 121 -3.99 25.55 3.22
N PHE A 122 -3.17 24.80 3.96
CA PHE A 122 -2.82 25.10 5.35
C PHE A 122 -1.33 25.40 5.54
N PRO A 123 -0.79 26.47 4.95
CA PRO A 123 0.64 26.80 5.06
C PRO A 123 1.06 27.12 6.50
N ALA A 124 0.21 27.70 7.32
CA ALA A 124 0.46 27.99 8.74
C ALA A 124 0.67 26.73 9.61
N ALA A 125 0.19 25.57 9.15
CA ALA A 125 0.33 24.30 9.84
C ALA A 125 1.63 23.55 9.52
N HIS A 126 2.54 24.12 8.70
CA HIS A 126 3.82 23.49 8.33
C HIS A 126 4.72 23.15 9.53
N GLY A 127 4.54 23.80 10.68
CA GLY A 127 5.21 23.49 11.93
C GLY A 127 4.63 22.29 12.69
N LEU A 128 3.42 21.86 12.38
CA LEU A 128 2.75 20.78 13.06
C LEU A 128 3.29 19.42 12.58
N LEU A 129 3.51 18.51 13.52
CA LEU A 129 3.96 17.13 13.26
C LEU A 129 3.03 16.40 12.29
N VAL A 130 1.72 16.71 12.38
CA VAL A 130 0.67 16.16 11.53
C VAL A 130 0.91 16.49 10.05
N MET A 131 1.35 17.70 9.70
CA MET A 131 1.62 18.07 8.31
C MET A 131 2.84 17.36 7.73
N ARG A 132 3.82 17.02 8.58
CA ARG A 132 4.94 16.16 8.17
C ARG A 132 4.45 14.75 7.86
N MET A 133 3.53 14.20 8.66
CA MET A 133 2.91 12.90 8.41
C MET A 133 2.12 12.89 7.10
N PHE A 134 1.29 13.90 6.83
CA PHE A 134 0.58 14.00 5.55
C PHE A 134 1.53 14.05 4.35
N ARG A 135 2.68 14.65 4.49
CA ARG A 135 3.71 14.64 3.45
C ARG A 135 4.23 13.23 3.16
N LEU A 136 4.41 12.39 4.20
CA LEU A 136 4.84 10.99 4.04
C LEU A 136 3.77 10.12 3.37
N LEU A 137 2.47 10.47 3.48
CA LEU A 137 1.41 9.73 2.80
C LEU A 137 1.54 9.72 1.27
N ARG A 138 2.38 10.59 0.70
CA ARG A 138 2.69 10.57 -0.74
C ARG A 138 3.35 9.27 -1.18
N VAL A 139 3.98 8.52 -0.28
CA VAL A 139 4.52 7.19 -0.57
C VAL A 139 3.44 6.21 -1.04
N PHE A 140 2.17 6.44 -0.65
CA PHE A 140 1.05 5.62 -1.12
C PHE A 140 0.80 5.66 -2.63
N ARG A 141 1.45 6.62 -3.34
CA ARG A 141 1.50 6.60 -4.81
C ARG A 141 2.02 5.28 -5.37
N ILE A 142 2.86 4.56 -4.62
CA ILE A 142 3.38 3.24 -5.03
C ILE A 142 2.25 2.23 -5.25
N PHE A 143 1.14 2.35 -4.51
CA PHE A 143 0.01 1.43 -4.68
C PHE A 143 -0.72 1.61 -6.02
N LYS A 144 -0.52 2.72 -6.73
CA LYS A 144 -0.98 2.88 -8.12
C LYS A 144 -0.39 1.83 -9.05
N LEU A 145 0.77 1.26 -8.73
CA LEU A 145 1.38 0.19 -9.52
C LEU A 145 0.50 -1.05 -9.61
N PHE A 146 -0.35 -1.33 -8.60
CA PHE A 146 -1.28 -2.47 -8.64
C PHE A 146 -2.29 -2.39 -9.78
N ASP A 147 -2.66 -1.19 -10.20
CA ASP A 147 -3.60 -0.96 -11.30
C ASP A 147 -3.01 -1.34 -12.67
N TYR A 148 -1.67 -1.26 -12.79
CA TYR A 148 -0.94 -1.56 -14.02
C TYR A 148 -0.45 -3.01 -14.12
N MET A 149 -0.61 -3.77 -13.04
CA MET A 149 -0.32 -5.20 -13.07
C MET A 149 -1.56 -5.91 -13.63
N ALA A 150 -1.43 -6.52 -14.82
CA ALA A 150 -2.54 -7.23 -15.47
C ALA A 150 -3.24 -8.24 -14.54
N GLU A 151 -2.50 -8.79 -13.59
CA GLU A 151 -2.98 -9.75 -12.59
C GLU A 151 -3.41 -9.09 -11.26
N GLY A 152 -3.22 -7.77 -11.09
CA GLY A 152 -3.52 -7.06 -9.85
C GLY A 152 -4.99 -7.17 -9.44
N HIS A 153 -5.90 -7.07 -10.40
CA HIS A 153 -7.35 -7.25 -10.17
C HIS A 153 -7.68 -8.68 -9.75
N ILE A 154 -7.04 -9.67 -10.39
CA ILE A 154 -7.21 -11.11 -10.06
C ILE A 154 -6.70 -11.37 -8.64
N LEU A 155 -5.54 -10.80 -8.29
CA LEU A 155 -4.97 -10.92 -6.95
C LEU A 155 -5.89 -10.33 -5.88
N LEU A 156 -6.40 -9.11 -6.11
CA LEU A 156 -7.33 -8.46 -5.18
C LEU A 156 -8.64 -9.22 -5.04
N GLN A 157 -9.19 -9.75 -6.14
CA GLN A 157 -10.38 -10.57 -6.10
C GLN A 157 -10.12 -11.86 -5.32
N SER A 158 -9.05 -12.59 -5.62
CA SER A 158 -8.66 -13.82 -4.93
C SER A 158 -8.44 -13.58 -3.42
N LEU A 159 -7.81 -12.45 -3.07
CA LEU A 159 -7.64 -12.06 -1.68
C LEU A 159 -9.00 -11.80 -1.00
N ARG A 160 -9.90 -11.08 -1.67
CA ARG A 160 -11.25 -10.78 -1.17
C ARG A 160 -12.06 -12.06 -0.97
N ASP A 161 -12.01 -12.98 -1.91
CA ASP A 161 -12.71 -14.27 -1.83
C ASP A 161 -12.16 -15.16 -0.71
N SER A 162 -10.86 -14.99 -0.38
CA SER A 162 -10.18 -15.71 0.68
C SER A 162 -10.20 -15.01 2.04
N MET A 163 -10.72 -13.79 2.14
CA MET A 163 -10.64 -12.95 3.35
C MET A 163 -11.18 -13.64 4.60
N HIS A 164 -12.27 -14.41 4.49
CA HIS A 164 -12.81 -15.13 5.64
C HIS A 164 -11.79 -16.13 6.22
N LYS A 165 -11.10 -16.88 5.36
CA LYS A 165 -10.06 -17.84 5.77
C LYS A 165 -8.83 -17.14 6.34
N VAL A 166 -8.43 -16.02 5.72
CA VAL A 166 -7.32 -15.18 6.18
C VAL A 166 -7.60 -14.60 7.56
N VAL A 167 -8.80 -14.06 7.79
CA VAL A 167 -9.20 -13.52 9.10
C VAL A 167 -9.21 -14.59 10.18
N VAL A 168 -9.78 -15.77 9.91
CA VAL A 168 -9.78 -16.88 10.88
C VAL A 168 -8.37 -17.31 11.23
N PHE A 169 -7.49 -17.45 10.23
CA PHE A 169 -6.09 -17.82 10.47
C PHE A 169 -5.35 -16.72 11.25
N PHE A 170 -5.56 -15.46 10.90
CA PHE A 170 -4.98 -14.33 11.62
C PHE A 170 -5.42 -14.28 13.08
N MET A 171 -6.72 -14.46 13.36
CA MET A 171 -7.24 -14.52 14.73
C MET A 171 -6.64 -15.68 15.51
N PHE A 172 -6.49 -16.86 14.89
CA PHE A 172 -5.79 -17.98 15.50
C PHE A 172 -4.35 -17.63 15.86
N ALA A 173 -3.61 -17.01 14.94
CA ALA A 173 -2.23 -16.58 15.18
C ALA A 173 -2.14 -15.55 16.32
N VAL A 174 -3.06 -14.59 16.39
CA VAL A 174 -3.13 -13.60 17.48
C VAL A 174 -3.35 -14.29 18.84
N VAL A 175 -4.30 -15.21 18.92
CA VAL A 175 -4.55 -15.97 20.17
C VAL A 175 -3.30 -16.74 20.58
N MET A 176 -2.62 -17.40 19.65
CA MET A 176 -1.38 -18.14 19.92
C MET A 176 -0.28 -17.22 20.44
N VAL A 177 -0.04 -16.10 19.78
CA VAL A 177 1.01 -15.14 20.17
C VAL A 177 0.73 -14.54 21.55
N VAL A 178 -0.51 -14.16 21.84
CA VAL A 178 -0.90 -13.62 23.15
C VAL A 178 -0.72 -14.68 24.24
N SER A 179 -1.16 -15.92 24.00
CA SER A 179 -1.01 -17.02 24.96
C SER A 179 0.45 -17.33 25.24
N ILE A 180 1.26 -17.49 24.22
CA ILE A 180 2.70 -17.78 24.33
C ILE A 180 3.43 -16.63 25.02
N GLY A 181 3.15 -15.37 24.63
CA GLY A 181 3.74 -14.19 25.24
C GLY A 181 3.40 -14.11 26.74
N THR A 182 2.16 -14.42 27.11
CA THR A 182 1.75 -14.44 28.53
C THR A 182 2.45 -15.56 29.32
N ILE A 183 2.59 -16.75 28.75
CA ILE A 183 3.31 -17.86 29.37
C ILE A 183 4.79 -17.48 29.58
N MET A 184 5.43 -16.91 28.57
CA MET A 184 6.84 -16.48 28.66
C MET A 184 7.02 -15.36 29.68
N PHE A 185 6.08 -14.41 29.77
CA PHE A 185 6.08 -13.43 30.84
C PHE A 185 6.08 -14.06 32.20
N MET A 186 5.22 -15.05 32.46
CA MET A 186 5.15 -15.75 33.77
C MET A 186 6.45 -16.49 34.10
N VAL A 187 7.16 -17.01 33.12
CA VAL A 187 8.39 -17.81 33.29
C VAL A 187 9.63 -16.91 33.51
N GLU A 188 9.73 -15.82 32.76
CA GLU A 188 10.93 -14.97 32.68
C GLU A 188 10.85 -13.70 33.55
N HIS A 189 9.63 -13.26 33.90
CA HIS A 189 9.45 -12.01 34.66
C HIS A 189 10.22 -11.98 35.94
N GLY A 190 10.94 -10.91 36.21
CA GLY A 190 11.70 -10.67 37.43
C GLY A 190 12.99 -11.49 37.58
N LYS A 191 13.40 -12.26 36.52
CA LYS A 191 14.60 -13.12 36.62
C LYS A 191 15.84 -12.56 35.96
N ASN A 192 15.71 -11.69 34.97
CA ASN A 192 16.86 -11.06 34.31
C ASN A 192 16.51 -9.75 33.66
N GLY A 193 16.74 -8.65 34.37
CA GLY A 193 16.62 -7.32 33.74
C GLY A 193 15.27 -7.08 33.08
N ASP A 194 15.20 -6.04 32.25
CA ASP A 194 13.92 -5.55 31.71
C ASP A 194 13.39 -6.25 30.46
N ASN A 195 13.96 -7.38 30.04
CA ASN A 195 13.60 -8.01 28.77
C ASN A 195 12.15 -8.50 28.72
N PHE A 196 11.65 -9.15 29.78
CA PHE A 196 10.26 -9.61 29.92
C PHE A 196 9.54 -8.83 31.04
N ASN A 197 9.65 -7.49 31.00
CA ASN A 197 9.13 -6.59 32.03
C ASN A 197 7.61 -6.44 32.01
N SER A 198 6.96 -6.74 30.88
CA SER A 198 5.52 -6.59 30.69
C SER A 198 4.96 -7.63 29.71
N ILE A 199 3.66 -7.90 29.82
CA ILE A 199 2.94 -8.79 28.88
C ILE A 199 3.06 -8.29 27.43
N PRO A 200 2.85 -6.99 27.10
CA PRO A 200 3.03 -6.51 25.73
C PRO A 200 4.43 -6.76 25.18
N ASN A 201 5.48 -6.60 25.99
CA ASN A 201 6.85 -6.86 25.56
C ASN A 201 7.11 -8.35 25.29
N SER A 202 6.50 -9.22 26.09
CA SER A 202 6.54 -10.67 25.91
C SER A 202 5.74 -11.12 24.67
N ILE A 203 4.62 -10.46 24.36
CA ILE A 203 3.85 -10.67 23.13
C ILE A 203 4.67 -10.25 21.92
N TYR A 204 5.39 -9.13 21.98
CA TYR A 204 6.32 -8.71 20.94
C TYR A 204 7.37 -9.80 20.67
N TRP A 205 8.02 -10.32 21.72
CA TRP A 205 8.96 -11.43 21.58
C TRP A 205 8.32 -12.67 20.91
N ALA A 206 7.12 -13.06 21.36
CA ALA A 206 6.39 -14.19 20.79
C ALA A 206 6.07 -13.97 19.30
N THR A 207 5.68 -12.75 18.93
CA THR A 207 5.43 -12.36 17.54
C THR A 207 6.69 -12.51 16.70
N VAL A 208 7.80 -11.92 17.13
CA VAL A 208 9.09 -11.97 16.43
C VAL A 208 9.60 -13.40 16.27
N THR A 209 9.39 -14.23 17.29
CA THR A 209 9.84 -15.63 17.30
C THR A 209 8.95 -16.51 16.41
N MET A 210 7.62 -16.42 16.54
CA MET A 210 6.69 -17.23 15.75
C MET A 210 6.68 -16.88 14.27
N THR A 211 6.92 -15.60 13.92
CA THR A 211 7.06 -15.17 12.53
C THR A 211 8.43 -15.48 11.93
N THR A 212 9.31 -16.13 12.68
CA THR A 212 10.68 -16.50 12.27
C THR A 212 11.60 -15.32 11.96
N VAL A 213 11.25 -14.10 12.38
CA VAL A 213 12.08 -12.89 12.20
C VAL A 213 13.31 -12.93 13.10
N GLY A 214 13.13 -13.17 14.41
CA GLY A 214 14.22 -13.44 15.36
C GLY A 214 15.21 -12.29 15.51
N TYR A 215 14.78 -11.05 15.80
CA TYR A 215 15.69 -9.92 16.00
C TYR A 215 16.75 -10.14 17.08
N GLY A 216 16.43 -10.97 18.12
CA GLY A 216 17.37 -11.28 19.19
C GLY A 216 17.53 -10.17 20.24
N ASP A 217 16.75 -9.10 20.15
CA ASP A 217 16.72 -7.98 21.09
C ASP A 217 16.11 -8.40 22.46
N ILE A 218 15.16 -9.32 22.44
CA ILE A 218 14.58 -9.97 23.60
C ILE A 218 14.79 -11.49 23.45
N ALA A 219 15.36 -12.13 24.48
CA ALA A 219 15.57 -13.56 24.49
C ALA A 219 15.43 -14.13 25.93
N PRO A 220 14.83 -15.33 26.11
CA PRO A 220 14.74 -15.96 27.42
C PRO A 220 16.11 -16.36 27.92
N VAL A 221 16.32 -16.22 29.23
CA VAL A 221 17.60 -16.50 29.91
C VAL A 221 17.52 -17.70 30.85
N THR A 222 16.32 -18.02 31.36
CA THR A 222 16.14 -19.20 32.20
C THR A 222 16.21 -20.49 31.35
N THR A 223 16.60 -21.60 31.98
CA THR A 223 16.64 -22.91 31.31
C THR A 223 15.25 -23.31 30.79
N LEU A 224 14.21 -23.10 31.62
CA LEU A 224 12.84 -23.40 31.26
C LEU A 224 12.35 -22.50 30.11
N GLY A 225 12.64 -21.19 30.15
CA GLY A 225 12.27 -20.25 29.09
C GLY A 225 12.94 -20.58 27.75
N ARG A 226 14.22 -20.99 27.76
CA ARG A 226 14.93 -21.44 26.57
C ARG A 226 14.34 -22.72 25.97
N PHE A 227 13.96 -23.67 26.82
CA PHE A 227 13.27 -24.87 26.38
C PHE A 227 11.93 -24.54 25.72
N LEU A 228 11.11 -23.73 26.41
CA LEU A 228 9.82 -23.26 25.83
C LEU A 228 10.01 -22.49 24.55
N ALA A 229 11.03 -21.63 24.44
CA ALA A 229 11.35 -20.91 23.20
C ALA A 229 11.63 -21.88 22.06
N GLY A 230 12.37 -22.96 22.29
CA GLY A 230 12.59 -24.00 21.29
C GLY A 230 11.28 -24.63 20.79
N VAL A 231 10.37 -24.95 21.70
CA VAL A 231 9.03 -25.47 21.34
C VAL A 231 8.24 -24.44 20.54
N VAL A 232 8.25 -23.17 20.96
CA VAL A 232 7.58 -22.07 20.26
C VAL A 232 8.12 -21.86 18.84
N MET A 233 9.42 -21.98 18.64
CA MET A 233 10.05 -21.89 17.31
C MET A 233 9.56 -23.01 16.38
N LEU A 234 9.45 -24.25 16.89
CA LEU A 234 8.92 -25.37 16.11
C LEU A 234 7.43 -25.20 15.78
N ILE A 235 6.64 -24.72 16.72
CA ILE A 235 5.22 -24.40 16.49
C ILE A 235 5.09 -23.29 15.45
N GLY A 236 5.85 -22.19 15.58
CA GLY A 236 5.82 -21.06 14.65
C GLY A 236 6.17 -21.51 13.22
N TYR A 237 7.22 -22.31 13.05
CA TYR A 237 7.57 -22.89 11.76
C TYR A 237 6.42 -23.75 11.19
N THR A 238 5.82 -24.60 11.99
CA THR A 238 4.71 -25.47 11.56
C THR A 238 3.49 -24.67 11.14
N VAL A 239 3.12 -23.65 11.93
CA VAL A 239 1.98 -22.76 11.63
C VAL A 239 2.15 -22.06 10.28
N LEU A 240 3.37 -21.69 9.89
CA LEU A 240 3.65 -21.05 8.60
C LEU A 240 3.76 -22.07 7.44
N ALA A 241 4.38 -23.23 7.69
CA ALA A 241 4.68 -24.21 6.64
C ALA A 241 3.47 -25.05 6.22
N VAL A 242 2.62 -25.45 7.19
CA VAL A 242 1.49 -26.35 6.91
C VAL A 242 0.46 -25.75 5.97
N PRO A 243 -0.04 -24.50 6.15
CA PRO A 243 -1.01 -23.92 5.23
C PRO A 243 -0.48 -23.80 3.80
N THR A 244 0.78 -23.41 3.64
CA THR A 244 1.40 -23.27 2.31
C THR A 244 1.59 -24.63 1.62
N GLY A 245 1.95 -25.66 2.36
CA GLY A 245 2.09 -27.03 1.85
C GLY A 245 0.74 -27.63 1.41
N ILE A 246 -0.30 -27.46 2.22
CA ILE A 246 -1.66 -27.96 1.89
C ILE A 246 -2.21 -27.26 0.67
N LEU A 247 -2.08 -25.94 0.54
CA LEU A 247 -2.52 -25.19 -0.63
C LEU A 247 -1.85 -25.66 -1.91
N ARG A 248 -0.55 -25.90 -1.86
CA ARG A 248 0.21 -26.43 -3.01
C ARG A 248 -0.26 -27.84 -3.41
N PHE A 249 -0.50 -28.71 -2.43
CA PHE A 249 -0.97 -30.06 -2.67
C PHE A 249 -2.38 -30.08 -3.29
N LEU A 250 -3.30 -29.27 -2.78
CA LEU A 250 -4.64 -29.14 -3.34
C LEU A 250 -4.63 -28.57 -4.77
N TRP A 251 -3.75 -27.60 -5.03
CA TRP A 251 -3.58 -27.05 -6.36
C TRP A 251 -3.06 -28.09 -7.37
N LEU A 252 -2.10 -28.94 -6.97
CA LEU A 252 -1.61 -30.03 -7.81
C LEU A 252 -2.71 -31.04 -8.16
N ILE A 253 -3.51 -31.47 -7.17
CA ILE A 253 -4.64 -32.38 -7.41
C ILE A 253 -5.65 -31.75 -8.36
N TRP A 254 -5.99 -30.47 -8.15
CA TRP A 254 -6.94 -29.78 -9.01
C TRP A 254 -6.40 -29.62 -10.44
N SER A 255 -5.12 -29.29 -10.60
CA SER A 255 -4.49 -29.11 -11.91
C SER A 255 -4.41 -30.42 -12.72
N GLU A 256 -4.29 -31.56 -12.07
CA GLU A 256 -4.37 -32.87 -12.72
C GLU A 256 -5.81 -33.24 -13.11
N SER A 257 -6.79 -32.92 -12.28
CA SER A 257 -8.22 -33.20 -12.57
C SER A 257 -8.79 -32.38 -13.74
N VAL A 258 -8.20 -31.21 -14.04
CA VAL A 258 -8.63 -30.34 -15.16
C VAL A 258 -7.97 -30.76 -16.49
N LYS A 259 -6.95 -31.61 -16.47
CA LYS A 259 -6.27 -32.10 -17.69
C LYS A 259 -6.90 -33.35 -18.28
N VAL A 260 -7.91 -33.94 -17.63
CA VAL A 260 -8.74 -35.05 -18.10
C VAL A 260 -10.05 -34.53 -18.67
#